data_f7075e01f113a75659698f929ecc06a7
#
_entry.id   f7075e01f113a75659698f929ecc06a7
#
_cell.length_a   1.000
_cell.length_b   1.000
_cell.length_c   1.000
_cell.angle_alpha   90.00
_cell.angle_beta   90.00
_cell.angle_gamma   90.00
#
_symmetry.space_group_name_H-M   'P 1'
#
loop_
_entity.id
_entity.type
_entity.pdbx_description
1 polymer ?
#
loop_
_entity_poly.entity_id
_entity_poly.type
_entity_poly.pdbx_seq_one_letter_code
_entity_poly.pdbx_strand_id
1 'polypeptide(L)'
;MGALKYAIIGSGTMGREHIRNINLLKNAEVVALCDDHEASIEESRKDLKNNPRIFSHHNDLIEAKIADVYIIATPNFTHIDILKDIIKTKAHLLIEKPLCTNVKDCFHFKKITKGYPGIIWTAMEYRYMPPVAKFIKEIQSGTIGDLKMFSIREHRFPFLIKVNDWNRFSK
;
A
#
# COMPACT_ATOMS: atom_id res chain seq x y z
N MET A 1 -23.26 5.36 -8.68
CA MET A 1 -22.29 5.46 -7.58
C MET A 1 -21.23 6.46 -8.00
N GLY A 2 -20.81 7.37 -7.12
CA GLY A 2 -19.68 8.28 -7.38
C GLY A 2 -18.37 7.54 -7.53
N ALA A 3 -17.31 8.24 -7.97
CA ALA A 3 -15.97 7.69 -8.01
C ALA A 3 -15.48 7.35 -6.59
N LEU A 4 -14.77 6.23 -6.43
CA LEU A 4 -14.13 5.83 -5.18
C LEU A 4 -12.91 6.72 -4.93
N LYS A 5 -12.86 7.36 -3.77
CA LYS A 5 -11.90 8.39 -3.40
C LYS A 5 -10.70 7.79 -2.67
N TYR A 6 -9.53 7.93 -3.25
CA TYR A 6 -8.28 7.42 -2.69
C TYR A 6 -7.43 8.53 -2.09
N ALA A 7 -6.88 8.29 -0.90
CA ALA A 7 -5.82 9.09 -0.31
C ALA A 7 -4.54 8.26 -0.22
N ILE A 8 -3.40 8.85 -0.58
CA ILE A 8 -2.10 8.18 -0.58
C ILE A 8 -1.24 8.79 0.51
N ILE A 9 -0.77 7.97 1.44
CA ILE A 9 0.16 8.32 2.51
C ILE A 9 1.52 7.72 2.14
N GLY A 10 2.48 8.58 1.82
CA GLY A 10 3.75 8.24 1.21
C GLY A 10 3.69 8.36 -0.31
N SER A 11 4.18 9.46 -0.86
CA SER A 11 4.16 9.77 -2.29
C SER A 11 5.47 9.43 -3.02
N GLY A 12 6.31 8.57 -2.43
CA GLY A 12 7.52 8.04 -3.03
C GLY A 12 7.24 7.10 -4.22
N THR A 13 8.22 6.27 -4.58
CA THR A 13 8.13 5.36 -5.75
C THR A 13 6.86 4.49 -5.74
N MET A 14 6.51 3.89 -4.60
CA MET A 14 5.32 3.03 -4.51
C MET A 14 4.02 3.84 -4.50
N GLY A 15 3.99 4.99 -3.81
CA GLY A 15 2.84 5.89 -3.87
C GLY A 15 2.53 6.33 -5.30
N ARG A 16 3.53 6.69 -6.08
CA ARG A 16 3.40 7.03 -7.50
C ARG A 16 2.90 5.85 -8.34
N GLU A 17 3.37 4.65 -8.06
CA GLU A 17 2.87 3.44 -8.72
C GLU A 17 1.36 3.24 -8.47
N HIS A 18 0.92 3.43 -7.23
CA HIS A 18 -0.50 3.39 -6.90
C HIS A 18 -1.30 4.50 -7.60
N ILE A 19 -0.77 5.73 -7.72
CA ILE A 19 -1.40 6.81 -8.49
C ILE A 19 -1.63 6.36 -9.94
N ARG A 20 -0.61 5.81 -10.60
CA ARG A 20 -0.70 5.33 -11.99
C ARG A 20 -1.76 4.23 -12.13
N ASN A 21 -1.78 3.28 -11.19
CA ASN A 21 -2.74 2.19 -11.19
C ASN A 21 -4.18 2.69 -10.97
N ILE A 22 -4.40 3.62 -10.04
CA ILE A 22 -5.72 4.24 -9.82
C ILE A 22 -6.20 4.95 -11.07
N ASN A 23 -5.29 5.64 -11.78
CA ASN A 23 -5.59 6.33 -13.03
C ASN A 23 -6.09 5.43 -14.17
N LEU A 24 -5.90 4.12 -14.10
CA LEU A 24 -6.42 3.13 -15.04
C LEU A 24 -7.85 2.70 -14.70
N LEU A 25 -8.33 2.98 -13.49
CA LEU A 25 -9.66 2.60 -13.04
C LEU A 25 -10.71 3.64 -13.50
N LYS A 26 -11.88 3.17 -13.97
CA LYS A 26 -12.92 4.06 -14.49
C LYS A 26 -13.64 4.89 -13.44
N ASN A 27 -13.77 4.33 -12.21
CA ASN A 27 -14.56 4.90 -11.13
C ASN A 27 -13.70 5.09 -9.87
N ALA A 28 -12.52 5.67 -10.03
CA ALA A 28 -11.59 5.93 -8.94
C ALA A 28 -10.85 7.24 -9.18
N GLU A 29 -10.58 7.97 -8.11
CA GLU A 29 -9.81 9.22 -8.16
C GLU A 29 -8.91 9.38 -6.95
N VAL A 30 -7.75 9.98 -7.13
CA VAL A 30 -6.87 10.38 -6.03
C VAL A 30 -7.31 11.75 -5.53
N VAL A 31 -7.83 11.83 -4.31
CA VAL A 31 -8.34 13.08 -3.72
C VAL A 31 -7.34 13.73 -2.77
N ALA A 32 -6.35 12.98 -2.30
CA ALA A 32 -5.33 13.49 -1.39
C ALA A 32 -3.98 12.76 -1.52
N LEU A 33 -2.89 13.52 -1.31
CA LEU A 33 -1.56 13.00 -1.04
C LEU A 33 -1.10 13.48 0.33
N CYS A 34 -0.35 12.63 1.04
CA CYS A 34 0.31 12.98 2.29
C CYS A 34 1.77 12.53 2.24
N ASP A 35 2.68 13.47 2.34
CA ASP A 35 4.12 13.23 2.44
C ASP A 35 4.77 14.46 3.10
N ASP A 36 5.80 14.26 3.89
CA ASP A 36 6.59 15.33 4.50
C ASP A 36 7.78 15.76 3.63
N HIS A 37 8.05 15.01 2.54
CA HIS A 37 9.13 15.28 1.60
C HIS A 37 8.60 15.96 0.34
N GLU A 38 8.80 17.27 0.23
CA GLU A 38 8.26 18.11 -0.85
C GLU A 38 8.63 17.60 -2.26
N ALA A 39 9.88 17.16 -2.45
CA ALA A 39 10.31 16.63 -3.75
C ALA A 39 9.54 15.36 -4.16
N SER A 40 9.11 14.52 -3.21
CA SER A 40 8.26 13.35 -3.50
C SER A 40 6.87 13.79 -3.97
N ILE A 41 6.32 14.84 -3.37
CA ILE A 41 5.03 15.42 -3.78
C ILE A 41 5.14 15.97 -5.19
N GLU A 42 6.16 16.77 -5.48
CA GLU A 42 6.37 17.37 -6.81
C GLU A 42 6.55 16.31 -7.90
N GLU A 43 7.32 15.26 -7.61
CA GLU A 43 7.43 14.13 -8.53
C GLU A 43 6.10 13.40 -8.75
N SER A 44 5.28 13.26 -7.71
CA SER A 44 3.97 12.61 -7.79
C SER A 44 2.96 13.42 -8.61
N ARG A 45 3.08 14.74 -8.63
CA ARG A 45 2.23 15.62 -9.47
C ARG A 45 2.28 15.26 -10.95
N LYS A 46 3.40 14.72 -11.42
CA LYS A 46 3.58 14.31 -12.82
C LYS A 46 2.70 13.11 -13.21
N ASP A 47 2.32 12.31 -12.23
CA ASP A 47 1.49 11.11 -12.42
C ASP A 47 0.00 11.38 -12.18
N LEU A 48 -0.37 12.54 -11.63
CA LEU A 48 -1.75 12.88 -11.30
C LEU A 48 -2.55 13.36 -12.52
N LYS A 49 -3.82 13.01 -12.58
CA LYS A 49 -4.80 13.51 -13.58
C LYS A 49 -5.64 14.67 -13.07
N ASN A 50 -5.60 14.93 -11.77
CA ASN A 50 -6.35 15.98 -11.09
C ASN A 50 -5.44 16.71 -10.09
N ASN A 51 -6.00 17.63 -9.30
CA ASN A 51 -5.27 18.39 -8.30
C ASN A 51 -5.76 17.99 -6.89
N PRO A 52 -5.24 16.88 -6.30
CA PRO A 52 -5.62 16.43 -4.98
C PRO A 52 -5.15 17.41 -3.89
N ARG A 53 -5.80 17.36 -2.73
CA ARG A 53 -5.31 18.09 -1.55
C ARG A 53 -4.00 17.48 -1.06
N ILE A 54 -3.09 18.35 -0.63
CA ILE A 54 -1.77 17.95 -0.12
C ILE A 54 -1.76 18.13 1.40
N PHE A 55 -1.19 17.14 2.10
CA PHE A 55 -1.02 17.13 3.55
C PHE A 55 0.41 16.76 3.89
N SER A 56 0.99 17.40 4.91
CA SER A 56 2.30 17.03 5.43
C SER A 56 2.21 15.93 6.51
N HIS A 57 1.07 15.83 7.20
CA HIS A 57 0.85 14.85 8.26
C HIS A 57 -0.40 14.02 8.02
N HIS A 58 -0.28 12.71 8.25
CA HIS A 58 -1.38 11.77 8.04
C HIS A 58 -2.59 12.04 8.95
N ASN A 59 -2.39 12.59 10.14
CA ASN A 59 -3.48 12.94 11.05
C ASN A 59 -4.38 14.03 10.48
N ASP A 60 -3.82 15.06 9.85
CA ASP A 60 -4.59 16.14 9.21
C ASP A 60 -5.41 15.60 8.04
N LEU A 61 -4.82 14.67 7.28
CA LEU A 61 -5.51 13.96 6.21
C LEU A 61 -6.67 13.11 6.73
N ILE A 62 -6.46 12.37 7.84
CA ILE A 62 -7.48 11.54 8.47
C ILE A 62 -8.65 12.40 8.98
N GLU A 63 -8.35 13.52 9.63
CA GLU A 63 -9.34 14.46 10.14
C GLU A 63 -10.17 15.11 9.04
N ALA A 64 -9.60 15.29 7.86
CA ALA A 64 -10.30 15.84 6.69
C ALA A 64 -11.43 14.95 6.18
N LYS A 65 -11.44 13.63 6.46
CA LYS A 65 -12.51 12.65 6.12
C LYS A 65 -12.96 12.69 4.66
N ILE A 66 -12.02 12.87 3.74
CA ILE A 66 -12.30 13.08 2.31
C ILE A 66 -12.10 11.84 1.44
N ALA A 67 -11.60 10.75 2.01
CA ALA A 67 -11.27 9.54 1.27
C ALA A 67 -12.06 8.32 1.77
N ASP A 68 -12.40 7.44 0.83
CA ASP A 68 -13.02 6.14 1.09
C ASP A 68 -11.96 5.05 1.31
N VAL A 69 -10.79 5.23 0.68
CA VAL A 69 -9.65 4.29 0.73
C VAL A 69 -8.37 5.04 1.05
N TYR A 70 -7.62 4.53 1.99
CA TYR A 70 -6.27 5.02 2.28
C TYR A 70 -5.23 3.99 1.84
N ILE A 71 -4.22 4.44 1.12
CA ILE A 71 -3.05 3.64 0.73
C ILE A 71 -1.87 4.09 1.58
N ILE A 72 -1.26 3.16 2.31
CA ILE A 72 -0.07 3.42 3.12
C ILE A 72 1.13 2.89 2.35
N ALA A 73 1.96 3.80 1.82
CA ALA A 73 3.15 3.51 1.02
C ALA A 73 4.40 4.24 1.55
N THR A 74 4.42 4.49 2.85
CA THR A 74 5.52 5.09 3.60
C THR A 74 6.63 4.08 3.91
N PRO A 75 7.75 4.46 4.55
CA PRO A 75 8.74 3.51 5.04
C PRO A 75 8.13 2.45 5.98
N ASN A 76 8.59 1.21 5.85
CA ASN A 76 8.01 0.03 6.52
C ASN A 76 7.80 0.19 8.02
N PHE A 77 8.75 0.82 8.71
CA PHE A 77 8.71 1.00 10.17
C PHE A 77 7.63 1.98 10.64
N THR A 78 7.07 2.79 9.73
CA THR A 78 6.01 3.76 10.06
C THR A 78 4.60 3.17 9.91
N HIS A 79 4.45 2.04 9.23
CA HIS A 79 3.14 1.48 8.90
C HIS A 79 2.26 1.27 10.12
N ILE A 80 2.81 0.69 11.19
CA ILE A 80 2.03 0.37 12.38
C ILE A 80 1.50 1.61 13.11
N ASP A 81 2.26 2.70 13.12
CA ASP A 81 1.84 3.93 13.80
C ASP A 81 0.75 4.64 13.00
N ILE A 82 0.89 4.73 11.68
CA ILE A 82 -0.17 5.25 10.80
C ILE A 82 -1.44 4.41 10.93
N LEU A 83 -1.30 3.07 11.00
CA LEU A 83 -2.44 2.17 11.18
C LEU A 83 -3.21 2.38 12.48
N LYS A 84 -2.53 2.66 13.59
CA LYS A 84 -3.18 2.96 14.88
C LYS A 84 -4.11 4.16 14.79
N ASP A 85 -3.75 5.14 13.97
CA ASP A 85 -4.55 6.35 13.81
C ASP A 85 -5.66 6.15 12.80
N ILE A 86 -5.36 5.56 11.65
CA ILE A 86 -6.30 5.43 10.54
C ILE A 86 -7.40 4.38 10.80
N ILE A 87 -7.16 3.38 11.65
CA ILE A 87 -8.13 2.34 11.99
C ILE A 87 -9.41 2.90 12.62
N LYS A 88 -9.38 4.12 13.12
CA LYS A 88 -10.53 4.84 13.67
C LYS A 88 -11.52 5.32 12.61
N THR A 89 -11.12 5.34 11.34
CA THR A 89 -11.90 5.95 10.25
C THR A 89 -12.97 5.06 9.65
N LYS A 90 -12.89 3.76 9.77
CA LYS A 90 -13.71 2.75 9.07
C LYS A 90 -13.54 2.70 7.54
N ALA A 91 -12.60 3.45 6.97
CA ALA A 91 -12.31 3.45 5.54
C ALA A 91 -11.63 2.14 5.09
N HIS A 92 -11.57 1.88 3.81
CA HIS A 92 -10.78 0.77 3.28
C HIS A 92 -9.29 1.09 3.32
N LEU A 93 -8.45 0.09 3.61
CA LEU A 93 -7.01 0.25 3.77
C LEU A 93 -6.26 -0.68 2.83
N LEU A 94 -5.32 -0.12 2.07
CA LEU A 94 -4.29 -0.87 1.36
C LEU A 94 -2.94 -0.48 1.97
N ILE A 95 -2.17 -1.46 2.40
CA ILE A 95 -0.91 -1.24 3.10
C ILE A 95 0.21 -1.92 2.33
N GLU A 96 1.26 -1.17 2.02
CA GLU A 96 2.43 -1.76 1.37
C GLU A 96 3.10 -2.82 2.22
N LYS A 97 3.77 -3.73 1.54
CA LYS A 97 4.55 -4.80 2.19
C LYS A 97 5.94 -4.27 2.63
N PRO A 98 6.50 -4.83 3.68
CA PRO A 98 5.85 -5.73 4.64
C PRO A 98 4.84 -4.97 5.50
N LEU A 99 3.80 -5.65 5.96
CA LEU A 99 2.77 -5.06 6.82
C LEU A 99 3.36 -4.41 8.08
N CYS A 100 4.28 -5.11 8.72
CA CYS A 100 5.01 -4.70 9.91
C CYS A 100 6.47 -5.15 9.81
N THR A 101 7.36 -4.54 10.60
CA THR A 101 8.79 -4.88 10.64
C THR A 101 9.15 -5.90 11.71
N ASN A 102 8.24 -6.22 12.62
CA ASN A 102 8.44 -7.21 13.69
C ASN A 102 7.15 -7.95 14.05
N VAL A 103 7.30 -9.10 14.69
CA VAL A 103 6.18 -9.99 15.04
C VAL A 103 5.25 -9.38 16.09
N LYS A 104 5.77 -8.61 17.03
CA LYS A 104 4.98 -7.93 18.07
C LYS A 104 3.95 -6.98 17.44
N ASP A 105 4.37 -6.22 16.46
CA ASP A 105 3.49 -5.29 15.73
C ASP A 105 2.45 -6.04 14.88
N CYS A 106 2.79 -7.20 14.34
CA CYS A 106 1.82 -8.06 13.66
C CYS A 106 0.70 -8.53 14.61
N PHE A 107 1.05 -8.94 15.83
CA PHE A 107 0.04 -9.29 16.85
C PHE A 107 -0.78 -8.09 17.30
N HIS A 108 -0.14 -6.92 17.44
CA HIS A 108 -0.83 -5.68 17.76
C HIS A 108 -1.81 -5.32 16.66
N PHE A 109 -1.37 -5.33 15.41
CA PHE A 109 -2.22 -5.11 14.22
C PHE A 109 -3.43 -6.05 14.24
N LYS A 110 -3.23 -7.35 14.39
CA LYS A 110 -4.31 -8.35 14.47
C LYS A 110 -5.32 -8.01 15.57
N LYS A 111 -4.86 -7.47 16.71
CA LYS A 111 -5.72 -7.08 17.83
C LYS A 111 -6.56 -5.85 17.49
N ILE A 112 -5.95 -4.78 16.97
CA ILE A 112 -6.65 -3.51 16.69
C ILE A 112 -7.59 -3.59 15.49
N THR A 113 -7.35 -4.53 14.57
CA THR A 113 -8.20 -4.71 13.37
C THR A 113 -9.34 -5.71 13.58
N LYS A 114 -9.45 -6.32 14.77
CA LYS A 114 -10.54 -7.25 15.05
C LYS A 114 -11.89 -6.57 14.96
N GLY A 115 -12.76 -7.05 14.03
CA GLY A 115 -14.07 -6.47 13.80
C GLY A 115 -14.06 -5.16 13.00
N TYR A 116 -12.94 -4.81 12.37
CA TYR A 116 -12.89 -3.64 11.51
C TYR A 116 -13.87 -3.76 10.34
N PRO A 117 -14.72 -2.76 10.10
CA PRO A 117 -15.80 -2.87 9.11
C PRO A 117 -15.34 -2.68 7.67
N GLY A 118 -14.18 -2.06 7.47
CA GLY A 118 -13.59 -1.85 6.15
C GLY A 118 -12.76 -3.04 5.67
N ILE A 119 -12.41 -3.03 4.40
CA ILE A 119 -11.43 -3.97 3.85
C ILE A 119 -10.04 -3.50 4.26
N ILE A 120 -9.22 -4.42 4.78
CA ILE A 120 -7.80 -4.20 5.01
C ILE A 120 -7.03 -5.20 4.15
N TRP A 121 -6.17 -4.68 3.28
CA TRP A 121 -5.39 -5.49 2.38
C TRP A 121 -3.91 -5.11 2.38
N THR A 122 -3.04 -6.10 2.55
CA THR A 122 -1.60 -5.92 2.37
C THR A 122 -1.25 -6.12 0.90
N ALA A 123 -0.50 -5.20 0.32
CA ALA A 123 -0.12 -5.17 -1.10
C ALA A 123 0.88 -6.30 -1.45
N MET A 124 0.40 -7.54 -1.42
CA MET A 124 1.14 -8.73 -1.83
C MET A 124 0.95 -8.95 -3.33
N GLU A 125 1.45 -8.01 -4.13
CA GLU A 125 1.21 -7.87 -5.57
C GLU A 125 1.59 -9.11 -6.38
N TYR A 126 2.61 -9.86 -5.95
CA TYR A 126 3.07 -11.06 -6.64
C TYR A 126 2.03 -12.16 -6.76
N ARG A 127 1.06 -12.21 -5.84
CA ARG A 127 -0.05 -13.17 -5.92
C ARG A 127 -0.88 -13.02 -7.19
N TYR A 128 -0.85 -11.83 -7.79
CA TYR A 128 -1.66 -11.46 -8.96
C TYR A 128 -0.84 -11.40 -10.25
N MET A 129 0.48 -11.57 -10.18
CA MET A 129 1.31 -11.70 -11.37
C MET A 129 0.86 -12.94 -12.18
N PRO A 130 0.63 -12.83 -13.50
CA PRO A 130 0.06 -13.91 -14.30
C PRO A 130 0.72 -15.28 -14.09
N PRO A 131 2.06 -15.42 -14.10
CA PRO A 131 2.70 -16.72 -13.89
C PRO A 131 2.47 -17.27 -12.48
N VAL A 132 2.50 -16.40 -11.45
CA VAL A 132 2.28 -16.80 -10.06
C VAL A 132 0.82 -17.19 -9.82
N ALA A 133 -0.12 -16.39 -10.33
CA ALA A 133 -1.54 -16.69 -10.25
C ALA A 133 -1.90 -18.00 -10.93
N LYS A 134 -1.33 -18.26 -12.12
CA LYS A 134 -1.49 -19.55 -12.82
C LYS A 134 -0.93 -20.70 -11.98
N PHE A 135 0.27 -20.57 -11.45
CA PHE A 135 0.90 -21.58 -10.60
C PHE A 135 0.04 -21.92 -9.37
N ILE A 136 -0.46 -20.90 -8.67
CA ILE A 136 -1.36 -21.09 -7.52
C ILE A 136 -2.62 -21.86 -7.94
N LYS A 137 -3.22 -21.49 -9.08
CA LYS A 137 -4.41 -22.16 -9.60
C LYS A 137 -4.15 -23.64 -9.92
N GLU A 138 -3.02 -23.98 -10.57
CA GLU A 138 -2.66 -25.37 -10.89
C GLU A 138 -2.44 -26.22 -9.63
N ILE A 139 -1.86 -25.64 -8.58
CA ILE A 139 -1.73 -26.33 -7.27
C ILE A 139 -3.12 -26.58 -6.67
N GLN A 140 -3.98 -25.56 -6.62
CA GLN A 140 -5.30 -25.65 -6.00
C GLN A 140 -6.25 -26.58 -6.74
N SER A 141 -6.09 -26.75 -8.05
CA SER A 141 -6.89 -27.67 -8.87
C SER A 141 -6.46 -29.14 -8.72
N GLY A 142 -5.33 -29.39 -8.04
CA GLY A 142 -4.79 -30.76 -7.92
C GLY A 142 -4.10 -31.28 -9.19
N THR A 143 -3.98 -30.47 -10.25
CA THR A 143 -3.39 -30.88 -11.54
C THR A 143 -1.99 -31.47 -11.40
N ILE A 144 -1.20 -30.98 -10.43
CA ILE A 144 0.16 -31.44 -10.16
C ILE A 144 0.26 -32.39 -8.97
N GLY A 145 -0.88 -32.84 -8.43
CA GLY A 145 -0.94 -33.64 -7.21
C GLY A 145 -0.56 -32.86 -5.96
N ASP A 146 -0.13 -33.57 -4.92
CA ASP A 146 0.32 -32.97 -3.68
C ASP A 146 1.64 -32.21 -3.88
N LEU A 147 1.66 -30.92 -3.60
CA LEU A 147 2.88 -30.11 -3.63
C LEU A 147 3.85 -30.56 -2.51
N LYS A 148 4.99 -31.13 -2.90
CA LYS A 148 6.02 -31.57 -1.92
C LYS A 148 7.17 -30.57 -1.85
N MET A 149 7.53 -29.93 -2.95
CA MET A 149 8.61 -28.96 -3.03
C MET A 149 8.41 -28.05 -4.24
N PHE A 150 8.80 -26.78 -4.12
CA PHE A 150 8.93 -25.88 -5.27
C PHE A 150 10.15 -24.99 -5.11
N SER A 151 10.67 -24.48 -6.21
CA SER A 151 11.78 -23.54 -6.25
C SER A 151 11.43 -22.34 -7.11
N ILE A 152 11.68 -21.14 -6.57
CA ILE A 152 11.53 -19.87 -7.29
C ILE A 152 12.89 -19.20 -7.35
N ARG A 153 13.30 -18.77 -8.54
CA ARG A 153 14.49 -17.94 -8.75
C ARG A 153 14.08 -16.62 -9.38
N GLU A 154 14.45 -15.54 -8.74
CA GLU A 154 14.18 -14.20 -9.21
C GLU A 154 15.48 -13.45 -9.44
N HIS A 155 15.65 -12.89 -10.63
CA HIS A 155 16.78 -12.02 -10.98
C HIS A 155 16.26 -10.60 -11.07
N ARG A 156 16.82 -9.71 -10.25
CA ARG A 156 16.43 -8.28 -10.19
C ARG A 156 17.58 -7.36 -10.49
N PHE A 157 17.26 -6.21 -11.02
CA PHE A 157 18.18 -5.08 -10.98
C PHE A 157 18.45 -4.66 -9.51
N PRO A 158 19.57 -3.97 -9.23
CA PRO A 158 19.82 -3.38 -7.92
C PRO A 158 18.64 -2.53 -7.45
N PHE A 159 18.36 -2.54 -6.15
CA PHE A 159 17.30 -1.71 -5.59
C PHE A 159 17.59 -0.23 -5.81
N LEU A 160 16.56 0.52 -6.19
CA LEU A 160 16.63 1.97 -6.29
C LEU A 160 16.95 2.59 -4.92
N ILE A 161 17.75 3.65 -4.94
CA ILE A 161 17.99 4.48 -3.77
C ILE A 161 16.67 5.12 -3.35
N LYS A 162 16.30 4.99 -2.08
CA LYS A 162 15.12 5.61 -1.49
C LYS A 162 15.50 6.92 -0.81
N VAL A 163 14.52 7.79 -0.59
CA VAL A 163 14.71 9.04 0.16
C VAL A 163 15.43 8.72 1.48
N ASN A 164 16.53 9.42 1.76
CA ASN A 164 17.39 9.20 2.92
C ASN A 164 17.87 7.75 3.11
N ASP A 165 17.85 6.95 2.03
CA ASP A 165 18.32 5.55 2.03
C ASP A 165 17.64 4.67 3.13
N TRP A 166 16.40 5.01 3.47
CA TRP A 166 15.67 4.44 4.61
C TRP A 166 15.59 2.91 4.58
N ASN A 167 15.58 2.31 3.39
CA ASN A 167 15.49 0.86 3.23
C ASN A 167 16.77 0.10 3.63
N ARG A 168 17.91 0.81 3.79
CA ARG A 168 19.16 0.23 4.30
C ARG A 168 19.28 0.34 5.81
N PHE A 169 18.62 1.34 6.42
CA PHE A 169 18.77 1.68 7.83
C PHE A 169 17.45 1.52 8.62
N SER A 170 16.42 0.92 8.02
CA SER A 170 15.17 0.62 8.74
C SER A 170 15.44 -0.35 9.89
N LYS A 171 15.02 0.05 11.08
CA LYS A 171 15.15 -0.72 12.32
C LYS A 171 14.06 -1.79 12.42
#